data_0bf964d2dfdb291169ccd939031a1f65
#
_entry.id   0bf964d2dfdb291169ccd939031a1f65
#
_cell.length_a   1.000
_cell.length_b   1.000
_cell.length_c   1.000
_cell.angle_alpha   90.00
_cell.angle_beta   90.00
_cell.angle_gamma   90.00
#
_symmetry.space_group_name_H-M   'P 1'
#
loop_
_entity.id
_entity.type
_entity.pdbx_description
1 polymer ?
#
loop_
_entity_poly.entity_id
_entity_poly.type
_entity_poly.pdbx_seq_one_letter_code
_entity_poly.pdbx_strand_id
1 'polypeptide(L)'
;MKKKLLLMTLFVGFAVIGRAGGIMTNTNYHIAFDRMFARGTSFEIDAAFSNPAGFAWGHEGFQMSLNFQKPWQNRDIETTFPMQQMMYGDPTFKYHGKASAPIVPALFAAYKKERLAVSLMLGIVGSGGYVEYNDGVPMFNVLLASMLAGNGLTPDQYKLKSSMKGKQYIYGGQLNLTYRLTDHISAAVGLRANYYDGYYRGYVLADQHPALGELANLQLDVDQRAWGFTPIISVDYHNGPWTVAAKYEFRTKINTTNTTNQLQAAMGQGLQQAIMAKYGDQGLAVLQGIGQTLDAKMAPYKDGAETRYDMPSLLTVAVGYDFSKRLRGALEYHFFDDKHAKMANDRQELLSHGTHEFLAGVEYDVNDKLTLSCGGQRTDYGISDEYQQNTSFACDSWSLGLGGAVKLNDKVKLNVSYFCSLYSDYTVESASYLGTGVAGKDVYSRTNHVIGIGIDYKF
;
A
#
# COMPACT_ATOMS: atom_id res chain seq x y z
N MET A 1 -27.95 31.36 -0.85
CA MET A 1 -26.51 31.11 -0.82
C MET A 1 -26.14 29.72 -0.28
N LYS A 2 -26.70 29.21 0.84
CA LYS A 2 -26.36 27.87 1.41
C LYS A 2 -26.70 26.70 0.49
N LYS A 3 -27.72 26.76 -0.37
CA LYS A 3 -28.06 25.69 -1.34
C LYS A 3 -27.10 25.59 -2.55
N LYS A 4 -26.40 26.70 -2.90
CA LYS A 4 -25.37 26.68 -3.95
C LYS A 4 -24.07 25.97 -3.49
N LEU A 5 -23.80 25.95 -2.18
CA LEU A 5 -22.62 25.29 -1.62
C LEU A 5 -22.77 23.77 -1.64
N LEU A 6 -23.97 23.21 -1.53
CA LEU A 6 -24.23 21.76 -1.55
C LEU A 6 -23.91 21.13 -2.91
N LEU A 7 -24.10 21.85 -4.01
CA LEU A 7 -23.75 21.36 -5.36
C LEU A 7 -22.25 21.41 -5.64
N MET A 8 -21.49 22.29 -4.97
CA MET A 8 -20.03 22.42 -5.18
C MET A 8 -19.20 21.38 -4.43
N THR A 9 -19.73 20.79 -3.37
CA THR A 9 -19.01 19.78 -2.56
C THR A 9 -19.13 18.36 -3.08
N LEU A 10 -20.00 18.10 -4.02
CA LEU A 10 -20.44 16.77 -4.45
C LEU A 10 -19.45 15.93 -5.27
N PHE A 11 -18.31 16.47 -5.69
CA PHE A 11 -17.34 15.75 -6.52
C PHE A 11 -15.90 15.75 -5.98
N VAL A 12 -15.71 15.90 -4.68
CA VAL A 12 -14.37 15.84 -4.06
C VAL A 12 -13.76 14.43 -4.22
N GLY A 13 -14.59 13.42 -4.43
CA GLY A 13 -14.21 12.01 -4.34
C GLY A 13 -13.34 11.44 -5.47
N PHE A 14 -13.38 11.98 -6.68
CA PHE A 14 -12.59 11.41 -7.78
C PHE A 14 -11.10 11.80 -7.76
N ALA A 15 -10.72 12.81 -6.99
CA ALA A 15 -9.42 13.45 -7.17
C ALA A 15 -8.24 12.80 -6.46
N VAL A 16 -8.44 11.81 -5.57
CA VAL A 16 -7.31 11.24 -4.82
C VAL A 16 -7.52 9.75 -4.59
N ILE A 17 -7.10 8.94 -5.52
CA ILE A 17 -6.78 7.57 -5.19
C ILE A 17 -5.41 7.63 -4.52
N GLY A 18 -5.44 7.96 -3.22
CA GLY A 18 -4.25 8.02 -2.39
C GLY A 18 -3.79 6.62 -2.04
N ARG A 19 -2.51 6.49 -1.72
CA ARG A 19 -1.97 5.27 -1.13
C ARG A 19 -2.32 5.26 0.35
N ALA A 20 -2.76 4.12 0.85
CA ALA A 20 -2.77 3.88 2.29
C ALA A 20 -1.34 4.05 2.82
N GLY A 21 -1.18 4.64 3.99
CA GLY A 21 0.10 4.73 4.67
C GLY A 21 0.83 3.39 4.63
N GLY A 22 2.14 3.44 4.49
CA GLY A 22 2.94 2.23 4.54
C GLY A 22 3.01 1.41 3.25
N ILE A 23 3.26 2.03 2.10
CA ILE A 23 3.54 1.29 0.85
C ILE A 23 4.73 0.33 0.97
N MET A 24 5.64 0.59 1.91
CA MET A 24 6.85 -0.20 2.17
C MET A 24 6.74 -1.06 3.42
N THR A 25 5.72 -0.89 4.24
CA THR A 25 5.54 -1.65 5.48
C THR A 25 5.20 -3.11 5.20
N ASN A 26 5.62 -4.03 6.08
CA ASN A 26 5.45 -5.48 5.93
C ASN A 26 6.07 -6.05 4.63
N THR A 27 7.08 -5.38 4.08
CA THR A 27 7.74 -5.80 2.85
C THR A 27 9.19 -6.13 3.10
N ASN A 28 9.49 -7.39 3.21
CA ASN A 28 10.79 -7.95 2.92
C ASN A 28 10.53 -9.29 2.20
N TYR A 29 10.93 -9.37 0.97
CA TYR A 29 10.50 -10.46 0.09
C TYR A 29 11.36 -11.72 0.17
N HIS A 30 12.24 -11.81 1.17
CA HIS A 30 12.87 -13.06 1.53
C HIS A 30 12.03 -13.82 2.56
N ILE A 31 11.88 -15.12 2.39
CA ILE A 31 11.01 -15.95 3.24
C ILE A 31 11.49 -16.00 4.70
N ALA A 32 12.79 -15.76 4.95
CA ALA A 32 13.32 -15.64 6.30
C ALA A 32 12.70 -14.48 7.09
N PHE A 33 12.32 -13.36 6.42
CA PHE A 33 11.60 -12.27 7.06
C PHE A 33 10.18 -12.71 7.45
N ASP A 34 9.44 -13.33 6.56
CA ASP A 34 8.05 -13.74 6.81
C ASP A 34 7.92 -14.66 8.04
N ARG A 35 8.97 -15.43 8.36
CA ARG A 35 8.97 -16.35 9.50
C ARG A 35 9.60 -15.78 10.78
N MET A 36 10.35 -14.65 10.72
CA MET A 36 11.07 -14.10 11.88
C MET A 36 10.87 -12.58 12.07
N PHE A 37 10.59 -11.82 11.02
CA PHE A 37 10.47 -10.34 10.91
C PHE A 37 11.76 -9.55 11.19
N ALA A 38 12.40 -9.68 12.34
CA ALA A 38 13.61 -8.92 12.68
C ALA A 38 14.85 -9.52 11.97
N ARG A 39 15.22 -8.97 10.82
CA ARG A 39 16.30 -9.49 9.95
C ARG A 39 17.45 -8.51 9.72
N GLY A 40 17.43 -7.33 10.35
CA GLY A 40 18.49 -6.32 10.21
C GLY A 40 19.86 -6.78 10.70
N THR A 41 19.91 -7.80 11.55
CA THR A 41 21.16 -8.42 12.02
C THR A 41 21.52 -9.73 11.30
N SER A 42 20.87 -10.01 10.16
CA SER A 42 21.15 -11.21 9.36
C SER A 42 22.50 -11.12 8.63
N PHE A 43 23.21 -12.25 8.59
CA PHE A 43 24.41 -12.44 7.76
C PHE A 43 24.14 -13.33 6.55
N GLU A 44 22.90 -13.77 6.40
CA GLU A 44 22.48 -14.60 5.29
C GLU A 44 22.19 -13.76 4.04
N ILE A 45 21.76 -14.38 2.96
CA ILE A 45 21.56 -13.71 1.67
C ILE A 45 20.48 -12.63 1.70
N ASP A 46 19.52 -12.71 2.61
CA ASP A 46 18.50 -11.69 2.85
C ASP A 46 19.06 -10.36 3.38
N ALA A 47 20.28 -10.36 3.93
CA ALA A 47 21.00 -9.13 4.28
C ALA A 47 21.17 -8.19 3.08
N ALA A 48 21.19 -8.70 1.85
CA ALA A 48 21.23 -7.87 0.63
C ALA A 48 20.11 -6.82 0.58
N PHE A 49 18.98 -7.06 1.26
CA PHE A 49 17.88 -6.10 1.38
C PHE A 49 17.72 -5.56 2.81
N SER A 50 17.76 -6.44 3.82
CA SER A 50 17.50 -6.06 5.22
C SER A 50 18.57 -5.15 5.79
N ASN A 51 19.85 -5.52 5.65
CA ASN A 51 21.01 -4.71 6.03
C ASN A 51 22.27 -5.16 5.27
N PRO A 52 22.61 -4.52 4.13
CA PRO A 52 23.73 -4.96 3.30
C PRO A 52 25.08 -5.04 4.02
N ALA A 53 25.33 -4.24 5.06
CA ALA A 53 26.57 -4.29 5.83
C ALA A 53 26.75 -5.63 6.56
N GLY A 54 25.66 -6.29 7.00
CA GLY A 54 25.70 -7.61 7.67
C GLY A 54 26.29 -8.70 6.79
N PHE A 55 26.22 -8.54 5.46
CA PHE A 55 26.76 -9.53 4.52
C PHE A 55 28.30 -9.66 4.60
N ALA A 56 29.01 -8.71 5.20
CA ALA A 56 30.45 -8.80 5.47
C ALA A 56 30.83 -10.00 6.34
N TRP A 57 29.91 -10.48 7.19
CA TRP A 57 30.07 -11.62 8.09
C TRP A 57 29.54 -12.92 7.49
N GLY A 58 28.86 -12.82 6.34
CA GLY A 58 28.22 -13.94 5.65
C GLY A 58 29.20 -14.92 5.02
N HIS A 59 28.63 -15.90 4.32
CA HIS A 59 29.38 -16.97 3.68
C HIS A 59 30.26 -16.46 2.52
N GLU A 60 31.47 -17.00 2.40
CA GLU A 60 32.38 -16.76 1.27
C GLU A 60 31.85 -17.41 -0.01
N GLY A 61 32.17 -16.82 -1.16
CA GLY A 61 31.79 -17.32 -2.47
C GLY A 61 30.48 -16.76 -2.98
N PHE A 62 29.93 -17.40 -3.99
CA PHE A 62 28.69 -16.98 -4.64
C PHE A 62 27.46 -17.62 -3.99
N GLN A 63 26.41 -16.87 -3.84
CA GLN A 63 25.12 -17.31 -3.29
C GLN A 63 23.97 -16.75 -4.12
N MET A 64 22.87 -17.49 -4.19
CA MET A 64 21.60 -17.09 -4.79
C MET A 64 20.43 -17.48 -3.90
N SER A 65 19.35 -16.73 -3.98
CA SER A 65 18.07 -17.12 -3.40
C SER A 65 16.93 -16.73 -4.32
N LEU A 66 15.98 -17.64 -4.48
CA LEU A 66 14.74 -17.42 -5.20
C LEU A 66 13.56 -17.63 -4.25
N ASN A 67 12.69 -16.63 -4.16
CA ASN A 67 11.60 -16.59 -3.21
C ASN A 67 10.29 -16.32 -3.91
N PHE A 68 9.23 -16.95 -3.41
CA PHE A 68 7.87 -16.78 -3.90
C PHE A 68 6.92 -16.63 -2.73
N GLN A 69 6.08 -15.60 -2.78
CA GLN A 69 5.05 -15.34 -1.79
C GLN A 69 3.67 -15.30 -2.45
N LYS A 70 2.67 -15.79 -1.74
CA LYS A 70 1.26 -15.68 -2.11
C LYS A 70 0.54 -14.87 -1.03
N PRO A 71 0.32 -13.55 -1.24
CA PRO A 71 -0.50 -12.73 -0.37
C PRO A 71 -1.98 -12.79 -0.76
N TRP A 72 -2.87 -12.65 0.23
CA TRP A 72 -4.27 -12.33 0.03
C TRP A 72 -4.77 -11.45 1.18
N GLN A 73 -5.60 -10.48 0.84
CA GLN A 73 -6.08 -9.45 1.75
C GLN A 73 -7.55 -9.15 1.47
N ASN A 74 -8.31 -8.83 2.52
CA ASN A 74 -9.57 -8.12 2.41
C ASN A 74 -9.35 -6.67 2.86
N ARG A 75 -10.07 -5.75 2.24
CA ARG A 75 -10.07 -4.32 2.55
C ARG A 75 -11.50 -3.84 2.52
N ASP A 76 -12.18 -3.93 3.64
CA ASP A 76 -13.61 -3.65 3.72
C ASP A 76 -13.88 -2.24 4.23
N ILE A 77 -14.96 -1.66 3.75
CA ILE A 77 -15.48 -0.37 4.22
C ILE A 77 -16.95 -0.60 4.58
N GLU A 78 -17.27 -0.50 5.86
CA GLU A 78 -18.64 -0.52 6.32
C GLU A 78 -19.11 0.92 6.56
N THR A 79 -20.06 1.36 5.75
CA THR A 79 -20.58 2.72 5.79
C THR A 79 -21.98 2.74 6.35
N THR A 80 -22.22 3.62 7.32
CA THR A 80 -23.57 3.93 7.81
C THR A 80 -23.97 5.32 7.37
N PHE A 81 -24.98 5.41 6.49
CA PHE A 81 -25.47 6.67 5.97
C PHE A 81 -26.95 6.53 5.54
N PRO A 82 -27.85 7.50 5.85
CA PRO A 82 -29.29 7.36 5.58
C PRO A 82 -29.67 7.05 4.12
N MET A 83 -28.90 7.55 3.15
CA MET A 83 -29.15 7.32 1.72
C MET A 83 -29.05 5.82 1.38
N GLN A 84 -28.25 5.04 2.09
CA GLN A 84 -28.09 3.60 1.84
C GLN A 84 -29.36 2.82 2.18
N GLN A 85 -30.18 3.29 3.10
CA GLN A 85 -31.51 2.72 3.33
C GLN A 85 -32.35 2.71 2.04
N MET A 86 -32.24 3.76 1.23
CA MET A 86 -32.95 3.84 -0.06
C MET A 86 -32.26 3.04 -1.15
N MET A 87 -30.95 2.90 -1.11
CA MET A 87 -30.16 2.18 -2.12
C MET A 87 -30.18 0.67 -1.92
N TYR A 88 -30.08 0.22 -0.66
CA TYR A 88 -29.79 -1.18 -0.30
C TYR A 88 -30.76 -1.77 0.71
N GLY A 89 -31.71 -0.99 1.24
CA GLY A 89 -32.69 -1.44 2.23
C GLY A 89 -32.21 -1.41 3.67
N ASP A 90 -30.96 -0.99 3.92
CA ASP A 90 -30.34 -0.84 5.24
C ASP A 90 -29.49 0.44 5.27
N PRO A 91 -29.51 1.25 6.34
CA PRO A 91 -28.64 2.42 6.45
C PRO A 91 -27.16 2.06 6.54
N THR A 92 -26.80 0.82 6.78
CA THR A 92 -25.43 0.30 6.83
C THR A 92 -25.18 -0.65 5.68
N PHE A 93 -24.14 -0.39 4.90
CA PHE A 93 -23.74 -1.26 3.80
C PHE A 93 -22.21 -1.50 3.84
N LYS A 94 -21.81 -2.75 3.59
CA LYS A 94 -20.41 -3.17 3.59
C LYS A 94 -19.90 -3.36 2.17
N TYR A 95 -18.94 -2.51 1.79
CA TYR A 95 -18.23 -2.60 0.52
C TYR A 95 -17.02 -3.50 0.68
N HIS A 96 -17.01 -4.62 -0.07
CA HIS A 96 -15.97 -5.62 0.02
C HIS A 96 -14.86 -5.37 -1.00
N GLY A 97 -13.66 -5.05 -0.50
CA GLY A 97 -12.45 -4.93 -1.29
C GLY A 97 -11.60 -6.20 -1.20
N LYS A 98 -11.33 -6.83 -2.34
CA LYS A 98 -10.44 -7.99 -2.43
C LYS A 98 -9.11 -7.57 -3.00
N ALA A 99 -8.03 -7.86 -2.28
CA ALA A 99 -6.67 -7.60 -2.76
C ALA A 99 -5.86 -8.90 -2.77
N SER A 100 -5.25 -9.22 -3.88
CA SER A 100 -4.39 -10.40 -4.01
C SER A 100 -3.34 -10.20 -5.10
N ALA A 101 -2.22 -10.91 -4.96
CA ALA A 101 -1.30 -11.12 -6.07
C ALA A 101 -1.20 -12.62 -6.35
N PRO A 102 -1.10 -13.06 -7.61
CA PRO A 102 -1.00 -14.48 -7.91
C PRO A 102 0.26 -15.09 -7.29
N ILE A 103 1.41 -14.48 -7.50
CA ILE A 103 2.71 -14.80 -6.90
C ILE A 103 3.55 -13.52 -6.88
N VAL A 104 4.27 -13.31 -5.79
CA VAL A 104 5.26 -12.23 -5.64
C VAL A 104 6.65 -12.86 -5.62
N PRO A 105 7.42 -12.76 -6.73
CA PRO A 105 8.77 -13.30 -6.81
C PRO A 105 9.79 -12.31 -6.27
N ALA A 106 10.89 -12.84 -5.69
CA ALA A 106 12.10 -12.08 -5.40
C ALA A 106 13.35 -12.92 -5.63
N LEU A 107 14.37 -12.30 -6.19
CA LEU A 107 15.68 -12.87 -6.44
C LEU A 107 16.72 -12.13 -5.62
N PHE A 108 17.60 -12.90 -4.99
CA PHE A 108 18.78 -12.38 -4.32
C PHE A 108 20.01 -13.07 -4.91
N ALA A 109 21.09 -12.33 -5.07
CA ALA A 109 22.40 -12.86 -5.46
C ALA A 109 23.49 -12.09 -4.70
N ALA A 110 24.53 -12.78 -4.29
CA ALA A 110 25.64 -12.13 -3.62
C ALA A 110 26.94 -12.90 -3.85
N TYR A 111 28.04 -12.14 -3.88
CA TYR A 111 29.39 -12.67 -3.93
C TYR A 111 30.23 -12.01 -2.85
N LYS A 112 30.87 -12.80 -2.02
CA LYS A 112 31.79 -12.33 -0.98
C LYS A 112 33.15 -12.95 -1.15
N LYS A 113 34.18 -12.12 -1.04
CA LYS A 113 35.59 -12.54 -0.99
C LYS A 113 36.32 -11.70 0.06
N GLU A 114 36.82 -12.39 1.09
CA GLU A 114 37.55 -11.75 2.20
C GLU A 114 36.75 -10.62 2.85
N ARG A 115 37.21 -9.36 2.70
CA ARG A 115 36.57 -8.17 3.30
C ARG A 115 35.53 -7.52 2.40
N LEU A 116 35.44 -7.94 1.14
CA LEU A 116 34.57 -7.30 0.14
C LEU A 116 33.40 -8.20 -0.21
N ALA A 117 32.20 -7.61 -0.31
CA ALA A 117 31.04 -8.30 -0.84
C ALA A 117 30.24 -7.37 -1.77
N VAL A 118 29.63 -7.99 -2.77
CA VAL A 118 28.63 -7.34 -3.66
C VAL A 118 27.34 -8.13 -3.57
N SER A 119 26.22 -7.45 -3.42
CA SER A 119 24.92 -8.12 -3.36
C SER A 119 23.87 -7.42 -4.21
N LEU A 120 22.96 -8.21 -4.77
CA LEU A 120 21.86 -7.81 -5.63
C LEU A 120 20.54 -8.33 -5.04
N MET A 121 19.50 -7.51 -5.08
CA MET A 121 18.12 -7.91 -4.85
C MET A 121 17.24 -7.39 -5.99
N LEU A 122 16.39 -8.26 -6.54
CA LEU A 122 15.36 -7.91 -7.50
C LEU A 122 14.01 -8.36 -6.97
N GLY A 123 13.01 -7.47 -6.94
CA GLY A 123 11.68 -7.80 -6.43
C GLY A 123 10.72 -6.62 -6.43
N ILE A 124 9.58 -6.79 -5.80
CA ILE A 124 8.59 -5.72 -5.61
C ILE A 124 8.88 -5.07 -4.25
N VAL A 125 9.47 -3.88 -4.24
CA VAL A 125 9.95 -3.19 -3.03
C VAL A 125 8.92 -2.26 -2.39
N GLY A 126 7.76 -2.11 -3.04
CA GLY A 126 6.63 -1.37 -2.51
C GLY A 126 5.36 -1.74 -3.25
N SER A 127 4.25 -1.86 -2.53
CA SER A 127 3.00 -2.27 -3.16
C SER A 127 1.77 -1.86 -2.35
N GLY A 128 0.81 -1.23 -3.04
CA GLY A 128 -0.59 -1.18 -2.60
C GLY A 128 -1.36 -2.45 -3.01
N GLY A 129 -0.72 -3.34 -3.80
CA GLY A 129 -1.33 -4.53 -4.38
C GLY A 129 -2.29 -4.21 -5.52
N TYR A 130 -3.04 -5.22 -5.89
CA TYR A 130 -4.26 -5.11 -6.70
C TYR A 130 -5.45 -5.15 -5.74
N VAL A 131 -6.37 -4.21 -5.87
CA VAL A 131 -7.62 -4.18 -5.11
C VAL A 131 -8.79 -4.01 -6.05
N GLU A 132 -9.88 -4.72 -5.78
CA GLU A 132 -11.12 -4.65 -6.54
C GLU A 132 -12.31 -4.54 -5.58
N TYR A 133 -13.16 -3.54 -5.85
CA TYR A 133 -14.48 -3.34 -5.23
C TYR A 133 -15.53 -3.48 -6.32
N ASN A 134 -16.26 -4.59 -6.32
CA ASN A 134 -17.27 -4.87 -7.35
C ASN A 134 -18.54 -4.03 -7.19
N ASP A 135 -18.80 -3.56 -5.97
CA ASP A 135 -19.95 -2.71 -5.64
C ASP A 135 -19.55 -1.22 -5.56
N GLY A 136 -18.36 -0.86 -6.09
CA GLY A 136 -17.78 0.47 -5.95
C GLY A 136 -17.34 0.77 -4.55
N VAL A 137 -17.28 2.06 -4.22
CA VAL A 137 -16.91 2.55 -2.87
C VAL A 137 -17.88 3.65 -2.42
N PRO A 138 -18.04 3.85 -1.11
CA PRO A 138 -19.04 4.78 -0.56
C PRO A 138 -18.95 6.17 -1.19
N MET A 139 -17.75 6.73 -1.29
CA MET A 139 -17.55 8.08 -1.82
C MET A 139 -18.08 8.29 -3.25
N PHE A 140 -18.19 7.26 -4.05
CA PHE A 140 -18.76 7.36 -5.39
C PHE A 140 -20.28 7.13 -5.36
N ASN A 141 -20.73 6.06 -4.73
CA ASN A 141 -22.12 5.64 -4.73
C ASN A 141 -22.99 6.64 -3.96
N VAL A 142 -22.56 6.99 -2.73
CA VAL A 142 -23.31 7.91 -1.86
C VAL A 142 -23.31 9.33 -2.44
N LEU A 143 -22.18 9.78 -2.98
CA LEU A 143 -22.12 11.13 -3.57
C LEU A 143 -23.03 11.26 -4.78
N LEU A 144 -22.98 10.28 -5.72
CA LEU A 144 -23.84 10.33 -6.90
C LEU A 144 -25.33 10.23 -6.50
N ALA A 145 -25.68 9.30 -5.61
CA ALA A 145 -27.06 9.18 -5.13
C ALA A 145 -27.55 10.46 -4.43
N SER A 146 -26.70 11.09 -3.60
CA SER A 146 -27.03 12.35 -2.91
C SER A 146 -27.20 13.51 -3.88
N MET A 147 -26.38 13.57 -4.93
CA MET A 147 -26.53 14.56 -6.00
C MET A 147 -27.85 14.39 -6.75
N LEU A 148 -28.17 13.16 -7.15
CA LEU A 148 -29.41 12.85 -7.87
C LEU A 148 -30.64 13.15 -7.00
N ALA A 149 -30.62 12.76 -5.72
CA ALA A 149 -31.71 13.06 -4.77
C ALA A 149 -31.85 14.58 -4.53
N GLY A 150 -30.76 15.32 -4.45
CA GLY A 150 -30.77 16.78 -4.42
C GLY A 150 -31.46 17.42 -5.63
N ASN A 151 -31.53 16.71 -6.74
CA ASN A 151 -32.26 17.13 -7.97
C ASN A 151 -33.65 16.47 -8.13
N GLY A 152 -34.14 15.75 -7.10
CA GLY A 152 -35.47 15.14 -7.07
C GLY A 152 -35.51 13.73 -7.66
N LEU A 153 -34.36 13.10 -7.88
CA LEU A 153 -34.22 11.74 -8.41
C LEU A 153 -33.74 10.81 -7.28
N THR A 154 -34.65 9.99 -6.75
CA THR A 154 -34.38 9.11 -5.61
C THR A 154 -33.85 7.75 -6.06
N PRO A 155 -33.04 7.03 -5.24
CA PRO A 155 -32.42 5.77 -5.63
C PRO A 155 -33.38 4.63 -6.05
N ASP A 156 -34.62 4.67 -5.64
CA ASP A 156 -35.68 3.73 -6.06
C ASP A 156 -36.13 3.92 -7.52
N GLN A 157 -35.80 5.07 -8.12
CA GLN A 157 -36.19 5.43 -9.49
C GLN A 157 -35.17 5.00 -10.56
N TYR A 158 -33.96 4.60 -10.18
CA TYR A 158 -32.90 4.23 -11.13
C TYR A 158 -32.05 3.08 -10.58
N LYS A 159 -31.21 2.51 -11.43
CA LYS A 159 -30.19 1.54 -10.99
C LYS A 159 -28.82 2.19 -10.91
N LEU A 160 -28.19 2.08 -9.74
CA LEU A 160 -26.81 2.45 -9.56
C LEU A 160 -25.91 1.23 -9.73
N LYS A 161 -24.93 1.32 -10.63
CA LYS A 161 -23.89 0.33 -10.84
C LYS A 161 -22.54 1.01 -10.70
N SER A 162 -21.62 0.39 -9.99
CA SER A 162 -20.27 0.91 -9.82
C SER A 162 -19.26 -0.21 -9.64
N SER A 163 -18.05 0.06 -10.03
CA SER A 163 -16.90 -0.82 -9.76
C SER A 163 -15.64 0.02 -9.69
N MET A 164 -14.70 -0.40 -8.86
CA MET A 164 -13.41 0.25 -8.78
C MET A 164 -12.31 -0.80 -8.67
N LYS A 165 -11.24 -0.60 -9.45
CA LYS A 165 -10.03 -1.42 -9.44
C LYS A 165 -8.79 -0.52 -9.38
N GLY A 166 -7.84 -0.91 -8.55
CA GLY A 166 -6.55 -0.23 -8.47
C GLY A 166 -5.41 -1.22 -8.41
N LYS A 167 -4.29 -0.87 -9.03
CA LYS A 167 -3.04 -1.62 -8.94
C LYS A 167 -1.90 -0.65 -8.67
N GLN A 168 -1.01 -1.02 -7.75
CA GLN A 168 0.21 -0.28 -7.49
C GLN A 168 1.33 -1.24 -7.14
N TYR A 169 2.35 -1.30 -7.99
CA TYR A 169 3.59 -2.02 -7.73
C TYR A 169 4.78 -1.12 -7.95
N ILE A 170 5.78 -1.25 -7.09
CA ILE A 170 7.11 -0.67 -7.29
C ILE A 170 8.09 -1.82 -7.40
N TYR A 171 8.56 -2.06 -8.62
CA TYR A 171 9.61 -3.03 -8.90
C TYR A 171 10.95 -2.39 -8.55
N GLY A 172 11.77 -3.08 -7.77
CA GLY A 172 13.07 -2.60 -7.33
C GLY A 172 14.22 -3.52 -7.76
N GLY A 173 15.30 -2.92 -8.21
CA GLY A 173 16.58 -3.57 -8.38
C GLY A 173 17.62 -2.86 -7.52
N GLN A 174 18.10 -3.53 -6.46
CA GLN A 174 19.05 -2.98 -5.49
C GLN A 174 20.42 -3.64 -5.64
N LEU A 175 21.46 -2.83 -5.84
CA LEU A 175 22.86 -3.27 -5.86
C LEU A 175 23.58 -2.64 -4.68
N ASN A 176 24.37 -3.44 -3.95
CA ASN A 176 25.14 -2.97 -2.79
C ASN A 176 26.59 -3.40 -2.91
N LEU A 177 27.46 -2.56 -2.37
CA LEU A 177 28.86 -2.81 -2.12
C LEU A 177 29.10 -2.76 -0.61
N THR A 178 29.61 -3.85 -0.05
CA THR A 178 29.88 -4.01 1.40
C THR A 178 31.35 -4.19 1.63
N TYR A 179 31.88 -3.54 2.65
CA TYR A 179 33.29 -3.70 3.05
C TYR A 179 33.43 -3.86 4.57
N ARG A 180 34.18 -4.87 4.99
CA ARG A 180 34.56 -5.08 6.40
C ARG A 180 35.72 -4.17 6.76
N LEU A 181 35.41 -3.06 7.47
CA LEU A 181 36.36 -2.02 7.84
C LEU A 181 37.36 -2.50 8.90
N THR A 182 36.85 -3.19 9.92
CA THR A 182 37.64 -3.78 11.01
C THR A 182 37.18 -5.22 11.25
N ASP A 183 37.73 -5.87 12.27
CA ASP A 183 37.26 -7.21 12.66
C ASP A 183 35.88 -7.21 13.31
N HIS A 184 35.34 -6.03 13.65
CA HIS A 184 34.05 -5.86 14.31
C HIS A 184 33.07 -4.94 13.57
N ILE A 185 33.53 -4.14 12.60
CA ILE A 185 32.72 -3.13 11.93
C ILE A 185 32.76 -3.35 10.42
N SER A 186 31.59 -3.34 9.82
CA SER A 186 31.40 -3.28 8.38
C SER A 186 30.50 -2.13 7.98
N ALA A 187 30.61 -1.69 6.73
CA ALA A 187 29.73 -0.69 6.14
C ALA A 187 29.36 -1.09 4.73
N ALA A 188 28.20 -0.61 4.27
CA ALA A 188 27.79 -0.79 2.89
C ALA A 188 27.16 0.48 2.33
N VAL A 189 27.31 0.62 1.01
CA VAL A 189 26.60 1.59 0.19
C VAL A 189 25.80 0.86 -0.87
N GLY A 190 24.62 1.33 -1.16
CA GLY A 190 23.73 0.72 -2.14
C GLY A 190 22.95 1.75 -2.94
N LEU A 191 22.47 1.32 -4.08
CA LEU A 191 21.54 2.07 -4.90
C LEU A 191 20.42 1.14 -5.37
N ARG A 192 19.16 1.58 -5.19
CA ARG A 192 18.00 0.88 -5.70
C ARG A 192 17.31 1.71 -6.78
N ALA A 193 17.19 1.14 -7.98
CA ALA A 193 16.33 1.65 -9.03
C ALA A 193 14.90 1.14 -8.79
N ASN A 194 13.92 2.03 -8.81
CA ASN A 194 12.52 1.74 -8.55
C ASN A 194 11.70 2.10 -9.79
N TYR A 195 10.92 1.15 -10.29
CA TYR A 195 9.95 1.38 -11.35
C TYR A 195 8.53 1.23 -10.82
N TYR A 196 7.81 2.34 -10.81
CA TYR A 196 6.40 2.37 -10.44
C TYR A 196 5.53 2.00 -11.64
N ASP A 197 4.64 1.03 -11.45
CA ASP A 197 3.61 0.61 -12.41
C ASP A 197 2.27 0.49 -11.67
N GLY A 198 1.34 1.33 -12.03
CA GLY A 198 0.02 1.39 -11.43
C GLY A 198 -1.07 1.72 -12.43
N TYR A 199 -2.31 1.45 -12.04
CA TYR A 199 -3.47 1.91 -12.78
C TYR A 199 -4.66 2.12 -11.85
N TYR A 200 -5.61 2.93 -12.34
CA TYR A 200 -6.93 3.12 -11.74
C TYR A 200 -7.98 2.92 -12.82
N ARG A 201 -8.94 2.05 -12.53
CA ARG A 201 -10.05 1.73 -13.43
C ARG A 201 -11.34 1.69 -12.63
N GLY A 202 -12.35 2.33 -13.14
CA GLY A 202 -13.65 2.31 -12.47
C GLY A 202 -14.73 2.99 -13.27
N TYR A 203 -15.94 2.73 -12.85
CA TYR A 203 -17.10 3.41 -13.37
C TYR A 203 -18.17 3.59 -12.29
N VAL A 204 -18.98 4.63 -12.46
CA VAL A 204 -20.25 4.81 -11.73
C VAL A 204 -21.30 5.20 -12.75
N LEU A 205 -22.33 4.38 -12.84
CA LEU A 205 -23.44 4.52 -13.81
C LEU A 205 -24.75 4.58 -13.04
N ALA A 206 -25.54 5.64 -13.25
CA ALA A 206 -26.93 5.71 -12.83
C ALA A 206 -27.81 5.68 -14.08
N ASP A 207 -28.55 4.60 -14.26
CA ASP A 207 -29.35 4.37 -15.48
C ASP A 207 -30.72 3.72 -15.17
N GLN A 208 -31.47 3.43 -16.24
CA GLN A 208 -32.77 2.76 -16.19
C GLN A 208 -33.85 3.53 -15.43
N HIS A 209 -33.74 4.88 -15.37
CA HIS A 209 -34.88 5.68 -14.90
C HIS A 209 -36.05 5.54 -15.90
N PRO A 210 -37.28 5.25 -15.45
CA PRO A 210 -38.42 4.89 -16.38
C PRO A 210 -38.73 5.94 -17.45
N ALA A 211 -38.59 7.23 -17.10
CA ALA A 211 -38.88 8.34 -18.01
C ALA A 211 -37.64 9.02 -18.59
N LEU A 212 -36.49 8.94 -17.91
CA LEU A 212 -35.28 9.75 -18.20
C LEU A 212 -34.11 8.91 -18.73
N GLY A 213 -34.14 7.59 -18.61
CA GLY A 213 -33.05 6.69 -19.05
C GLY A 213 -31.78 6.85 -18.25
N GLU A 214 -30.64 7.13 -18.91
CA GLU A 214 -29.34 7.35 -18.28
C GLU A 214 -29.30 8.72 -17.61
N LEU A 215 -28.91 8.75 -16.34
CA LEU A 215 -28.78 9.97 -15.53
C LEU A 215 -27.33 10.44 -15.40
N ALA A 216 -26.39 9.51 -15.21
CA ALA A 216 -24.97 9.82 -15.09
C ALA A 216 -24.12 8.64 -15.55
N ASN A 217 -22.99 8.94 -16.20
CA ASN A 217 -22.03 7.95 -16.68
C ASN A 217 -20.60 8.50 -16.48
N LEU A 218 -19.94 7.97 -15.46
CA LEU A 218 -18.58 8.37 -15.08
C LEU A 218 -17.68 7.15 -15.29
N GLN A 219 -16.61 7.29 -16.08
CA GLN A 219 -15.68 6.21 -16.38
C GLN A 219 -14.25 6.72 -16.32
N LEU A 220 -13.39 5.91 -15.75
CA LEU A 220 -11.97 6.19 -15.58
C LEU A 220 -11.14 4.94 -15.94
N ASP A 221 -10.16 5.08 -16.83
CA ASP A 221 -9.09 4.11 -17.08
C ASP A 221 -7.78 4.88 -17.31
N VAL A 222 -6.88 4.85 -16.31
CA VAL A 222 -5.63 5.58 -16.31
C VAL A 222 -4.51 4.67 -15.82
N ASP A 223 -3.49 4.52 -16.64
CA ASP A 223 -2.22 3.90 -16.25
C ASP A 223 -1.25 4.98 -15.73
N GLN A 224 -0.43 4.61 -14.76
CA GLN A 224 0.58 5.50 -14.17
C GLN A 224 1.94 4.82 -14.12
N ARG A 225 2.98 5.51 -14.56
CA ARG A 225 4.34 5.01 -14.55
C ARG A 225 5.33 6.07 -14.08
N ALA A 226 6.40 5.61 -13.43
CA ALA A 226 7.50 6.48 -12.99
C ALA A 226 8.77 5.68 -12.69
N TRP A 227 9.89 6.37 -12.70
CA TRP A 227 11.16 5.88 -12.18
C TRP A 227 11.60 6.72 -10.97
N GLY A 228 12.32 6.07 -10.05
CA GLY A 228 12.96 6.73 -8.94
C GLY A 228 14.19 5.96 -8.47
N PHE A 229 15.07 6.63 -7.71
CA PHE A 229 16.31 6.02 -7.21
C PHE A 229 16.43 6.25 -5.71
N THR A 230 16.79 5.20 -4.98
CA THR A 230 17.00 5.23 -3.53
C THR A 230 18.47 4.95 -3.24
N PRO A 231 19.25 5.93 -2.83
CA PRO A 231 20.54 5.67 -2.19
C PRO A 231 20.34 4.97 -0.85
N ILE A 232 21.29 4.11 -0.47
CA ILE A 232 21.22 3.29 0.75
C ILE A 232 22.61 3.31 1.40
N ILE A 233 22.62 3.48 2.70
CA ILE A 233 23.83 3.30 3.53
C ILE A 233 23.50 2.38 4.69
N SER A 234 24.46 1.58 5.10
CA SER A 234 24.29 0.74 6.28
C SER A 234 25.62 0.46 6.99
N VAL A 235 25.50 0.13 8.25
CA VAL A 235 26.60 -0.25 9.13
C VAL A 235 26.19 -1.44 9.98
N ASP A 236 27.15 -2.30 10.29
CA ASP A 236 26.96 -3.44 11.17
C ASP A 236 28.16 -3.57 12.11
N TYR A 237 27.86 -3.81 13.38
CA TYR A 237 28.85 -4.12 14.42
C TYR A 237 28.58 -5.52 14.93
N HIS A 238 29.58 -6.40 14.83
CA HIS A 238 29.51 -7.77 15.30
C HIS A 238 30.66 -8.07 16.25
N ASN A 239 30.34 -8.53 17.47
CA ASN A 239 31.33 -8.95 18.46
C ASN A 239 30.78 -10.02 19.39
N GLY A 240 31.35 -11.21 19.31
CA GLY A 240 30.92 -12.36 20.09
C GLY A 240 29.45 -12.70 19.79
N PRO A 241 28.57 -12.75 20.79
CA PRO A 241 27.16 -13.06 20.57
C PRO A 241 26.30 -11.85 20.13
N TRP A 242 26.87 -10.65 20.10
CA TRP A 242 26.16 -9.41 19.81
C TRP A 242 26.30 -8.96 18.36
N THR A 243 25.20 -8.56 17.76
CA THR A 243 25.17 -7.85 16.49
C THR A 243 24.31 -6.59 16.66
N VAL A 244 24.82 -5.44 16.22
CA VAL A 244 24.08 -4.18 16.18
C VAL A 244 24.16 -3.62 14.76
N ALA A 245 23.03 -3.28 14.19
CA ALA A 245 22.95 -2.87 12.80
C ALA A 245 22.12 -1.60 12.65
N ALA A 246 22.51 -0.76 11.69
CA ALA A 246 21.70 0.37 11.25
C ALA A 246 21.75 0.50 9.73
N LYS A 247 20.59 0.79 9.13
CA LYS A 247 20.45 1.08 7.70
C LYS A 247 19.61 2.33 7.51
N TYR A 248 19.98 3.15 6.54
CA TYR A 248 19.21 4.29 6.10
C TYR A 248 18.99 4.26 4.59
N GLU A 249 17.73 4.26 4.20
CA GLU A 249 17.28 4.41 2.82
C GLU A 249 16.80 5.85 2.63
N PHE A 250 17.37 6.56 1.68
CA PHE A 250 16.98 7.93 1.40
C PHE A 250 15.62 7.98 0.71
N ARG A 251 14.89 9.07 0.92
CA ARG A 251 13.60 9.29 0.26
C ARG A 251 13.75 9.23 -1.26
N THR A 252 12.86 8.46 -1.90
CA THR A 252 12.81 8.35 -3.36
C THR A 252 11.75 9.27 -3.91
N LYS A 253 12.14 10.20 -4.76
CA LYS A 253 11.20 11.01 -5.53
C LYS A 253 10.59 10.18 -6.64
N ILE A 254 9.24 10.07 -6.63
CA ILE A 254 8.47 9.41 -7.69
C ILE A 254 7.45 10.41 -8.21
N ASN A 255 7.57 10.76 -9.49
CA ASN A 255 6.62 11.62 -10.19
C ASN A 255 5.94 10.77 -11.27
N THR A 256 4.71 10.31 -10.99
CA THR A 256 3.98 9.46 -11.92
C THR A 256 3.38 10.29 -13.04
N THR A 257 3.45 9.77 -14.27
CA THR A 257 2.81 10.36 -15.43
C THR A 257 1.64 9.48 -15.86
N ASN A 258 0.51 10.09 -16.15
CA ASN A 258 -0.69 9.41 -16.61
C ASN A 258 -0.61 9.07 -18.10
N THR A 259 -1.06 7.86 -18.43
CA THR A 259 -1.55 7.49 -19.76
C THR A 259 -3.04 7.22 -19.61
N THR A 260 -3.87 8.09 -20.17
CA THR A 260 -5.31 8.05 -19.98
C THR A 260 -5.98 7.36 -21.16
N ASN A 261 -6.47 6.14 -20.92
CA ASN A 261 -7.17 5.34 -21.93
C ASN A 261 -8.64 5.73 -22.04
N GLN A 262 -9.27 6.07 -20.90
CA GLN A 262 -10.65 6.53 -20.82
C GLN A 262 -10.82 7.52 -19.69
N LEU A 263 -11.47 8.64 -20.00
CA LEU A 263 -11.86 9.66 -19.02
C LEU A 263 -13.17 10.26 -19.47
N GLN A 264 -14.26 9.81 -18.85
CA GLN A 264 -15.61 10.29 -19.16
C GLN A 264 -16.28 10.74 -17.88
N ALA A 265 -16.87 11.91 -17.92
CA ALA A 265 -17.72 12.45 -16.87
C ALA A 265 -18.94 13.08 -17.53
N ALA A 266 -19.91 12.25 -17.89
CA ALA A 266 -21.10 12.69 -18.59
C ALA A 266 -22.32 12.74 -17.68
N MET A 267 -23.00 13.87 -17.68
CA MET A 267 -24.38 13.97 -17.21
C MET A 267 -25.28 13.45 -18.32
N GLY A 268 -26.08 12.42 -18.03
CA GLY A 268 -27.05 11.89 -18.96
C GLY A 268 -28.11 12.94 -19.33
N GLN A 269 -28.73 12.80 -20.49
CA GLN A 269 -29.78 13.73 -20.94
C GLN A 269 -30.93 13.80 -19.93
N GLY A 270 -31.27 12.69 -19.27
CA GLY A 270 -32.31 12.65 -18.25
C GLY A 270 -32.01 13.55 -17.05
N LEU A 271 -30.77 13.55 -16.55
CA LEU A 271 -30.36 14.44 -15.46
C LEU A 271 -30.40 15.91 -15.91
N GLN A 272 -29.96 16.20 -17.13
CA GLN A 272 -30.04 17.55 -17.69
C GLN A 272 -31.49 18.04 -17.77
N GLN A 273 -32.40 17.21 -18.24
CA GLN A 273 -33.84 17.49 -18.30
C GLN A 273 -34.43 17.74 -16.90
N ALA A 274 -34.09 16.91 -15.91
CA ALA A 274 -34.55 17.04 -14.53
C ALA A 274 -34.06 18.38 -13.90
N ILE A 275 -32.80 18.75 -14.17
CA ILE A 275 -32.22 20.02 -13.69
C ILE A 275 -32.93 21.20 -14.35
N MET A 276 -33.14 21.18 -15.66
CA MET A 276 -33.86 22.25 -16.37
C MET A 276 -35.31 22.39 -15.87
N ALA A 277 -36.01 21.27 -15.67
CA ALA A 277 -37.37 21.28 -15.13
C ALA A 277 -37.42 21.85 -13.70
N LYS A 278 -36.43 21.57 -12.86
CA LYS A 278 -36.38 22.01 -11.46
C LYS A 278 -35.99 23.48 -11.31
N TYR A 279 -35.05 23.94 -12.10
CA TYR A 279 -34.45 25.28 -11.94
C TYR A 279 -34.89 26.30 -13.00
N GLY A 280 -35.67 25.88 -14.02
CA GLY A 280 -36.11 26.76 -15.08
C GLY A 280 -34.97 27.50 -15.76
N ASP A 281 -35.08 28.83 -15.88
CA ASP A 281 -34.06 29.69 -16.51
C ASP A 281 -32.68 29.62 -15.85
N GLN A 282 -32.60 29.20 -14.58
CA GLN A 282 -31.33 29.00 -13.90
C GLN A 282 -30.71 27.62 -14.17
N GLY A 283 -31.44 26.69 -14.79
CA GLY A 283 -31.00 25.33 -15.05
C GLY A 283 -29.71 25.24 -15.85
N LEU A 284 -29.55 26.09 -16.87
CA LEU A 284 -28.32 26.14 -17.67
C LEU A 284 -27.08 26.52 -16.83
N ALA A 285 -27.21 27.52 -15.95
CA ALA A 285 -26.10 27.91 -15.05
C ALA A 285 -25.75 26.81 -14.05
N VAL A 286 -26.73 26.03 -13.57
CA VAL A 286 -26.49 24.87 -12.70
C VAL A 286 -25.74 23.77 -13.46
N LEU A 287 -26.15 23.44 -14.68
CA LEU A 287 -25.47 22.48 -15.54
C LEU A 287 -24.03 22.86 -15.84
N GLN A 288 -23.80 24.13 -16.19
CA GLN A 288 -22.43 24.65 -16.41
C GLN A 288 -21.56 24.54 -15.15
N GLY A 289 -22.11 24.86 -13.98
CA GLY A 289 -21.40 24.74 -12.71
C GLY A 289 -21.03 23.30 -12.37
N ILE A 290 -21.92 22.34 -12.64
CA ILE A 290 -21.63 20.92 -12.49
C ILE A 290 -20.52 20.50 -13.48
N GLY A 291 -20.63 20.89 -14.76
CA GLY A 291 -19.63 20.58 -15.78
C GLY A 291 -18.23 21.11 -15.42
N GLN A 292 -18.13 22.38 -15.01
CA GLN A 292 -16.86 22.97 -14.56
C GLN A 292 -16.27 22.21 -13.34
N THR A 293 -17.14 21.81 -12.41
CA THR A 293 -16.69 21.04 -11.23
C THR A 293 -16.17 19.66 -11.65
N LEU A 294 -16.87 18.97 -12.55
CA LEU A 294 -16.41 17.69 -13.10
C LEU A 294 -15.07 17.83 -13.82
N ASP A 295 -14.93 18.82 -14.69
CA ASP A 295 -13.69 19.09 -15.43
C ASP A 295 -12.49 19.35 -14.51
N ALA A 296 -12.71 20.15 -13.46
CA ALA A 296 -11.68 20.45 -12.46
C ALA A 296 -11.26 19.18 -11.69
N LYS A 297 -12.22 18.31 -11.36
CA LYS A 297 -11.96 17.03 -10.66
C LYS A 297 -11.34 15.97 -11.55
N MET A 298 -11.60 16.03 -12.85
CA MET A 298 -10.98 15.11 -13.82
C MET A 298 -9.59 15.58 -14.27
N ALA A 299 -9.22 16.82 -14.03
CA ALA A 299 -7.93 17.37 -14.44
C ALA A 299 -6.70 16.53 -14.00
N PRO A 300 -6.64 16.00 -12.75
CA PRO A 300 -5.52 15.14 -12.33
C PRO A 300 -5.41 13.80 -13.07
N TYR A 301 -6.43 13.41 -13.81
CA TYR A 301 -6.48 12.15 -14.56
C TYR A 301 -6.31 12.33 -16.07
N LYS A 302 -6.13 13.54 -16.54
CA LYS A 302 -5.88 13.82 -17.95
C LYS A 302 -4.57 13.18 -18.40
N ASP A 303 -4.51 12.87 -19.67
CA ASP A 303 -3.31 12.32 -20.30
C ASP A 303 -2.12 13.26 -20.12
N GLY A 304 -0.96 12.69 -19.76
CA GLY A 304 0.24 13.46 -19.44
C GLY A 304 0.24 14.18 -18.10
N ALA A 305 -0.86 14.15 -17.31
CA ALA A 305 -0.86 14.76 -16.00
C ALA A 305 0.12 14.04 -15.04
N GLU A 306 0.84 14.82 -14.25
CA GLU A 306 1.84 14.31 -13.31
C GLU A 306 1.34 14.38 -11.88
N THR A 307 1.68 13.35 -11.09
CA THR A 307 1.32 13.27 -9.68
C THR A 307 2.48 12.74 -8.84
N ARG A 308 2.78 13.41 -7.72
CA ARG A 308 3.82 13.01 -6.77
C ARG A 308 3.36 11.84 -5.91
N TYR A 309 4.22 10.82 -5.81
CA TYR A 309 4.08 9.69 -4.90
C TYR A 309 5.45 9.21 -4.43
N ASP A 310 6.10 9.98 -3.55
CA ASP A 310 7.43 9.64 -3.03
C ASP A 310 7.38 8.37 -2.18
N MET A 311 8.45 7.58 -2.23
CA MET A 311 8.71 6.58 -1.19
C MET A 311 9.39 7.28 -0.01
N PRO A 312 8.95 7.05 1.23
CA PRO A 312 9.54 7.64 2.40
C PRO A 312 11.01 7.24 2.58
N SER A 313 11.78 8.04 3.30
CA SER A 313 13.03 7.55 3.84
C SER A 313 12.75 6.54 4.94
N LEU A 314 13.65 5.56 5.09
CA LEU A 314 13.54 4.49 6.08
C LEU A 314 14.81 4.41 6.91
N LEU A 315 14.65 4.58 8.22
CA LEU A 315 15.66 4.22 9.21
C LEU A 315 15.33 2.85 9.77
N THR A 316 16.29 1.94 9.71
CA THR A 316 16.24 0.63 10.38
C THR A 316 17.35 0.57 11.43
N VAL A 317 17.02 0.15 12.65
CA VAL A 317 17.99 -0.16 13.71
C VAL A 317 17.66 -1.53 14.28
N ALA A 318 18.66 -2.38 14.42
CA ALA A 318 18.46 -3.75 14.88
C ALA A 318 19.54 -4.16 15.89
N VAL A 319 19.16 -5.04 16.82
CA VAL A 319 20.03 -5.68 17.79
C VAL A 319 19.75 -7.17 17.79
N GLY A 320 20.76 -7.99 17.54
CA GLY A 320 20.72 -9.44 17.60
C GLY A 320 21.58 -10.00 18.71
N TYR A 321 21.17 -11.15 19.24
CA TYR A 321 21.91 -11.86 20.26
C TYR A 321 21.84 -13.38 20.05
N ASP A 322 23.01 -14.01 20.06
CA ASP A 322 23.16 -15.46 20.03
C ASP A 322 23.15 -16.01 21.46
N PHE A 323 21.98 -16.45 21.96
CA PHE A 323 21.85 -17.04 23.30
C PHE A 323 22.63 -18.33 23.45
N SER A 324 22.77 -19.06 22.35
CA SER A 324 23.56 -20.28 22.25
C SER A 324 23.91 -20.55 20.77
N LYS A 325 24.68 -21.61 20.51
CA LYS A 325 24.96 -22.06 19.12
C LYS A 325 23.70 -22.43 18.33
N ARG A 326 22.55 -22.63 19.00
CA ARG A 326 21.29 -23.06 18.37
C ARG A 326 20.15 -22.09 18.52
N LEU A 327 20.23 -21.12 19.43
CA LEU A 327 19.17 -20.18 19.71
C LEU A 327 19.68 -18.75 19.50
N ARG A 328 19.04 -18.00 18.64
CA ARG A 328 19.30 -16.60 18.37
C ARG A 328 18.00 -15.79 18.33
N GLY A 329 18.08 -14.54 18.65
CA GLY A 329 16.94 -13.62 18.59
C GLY A 329 17.38 -12.22 18.18
N ALA A 330 16.43 -11.46 17.69
CA ALA A 330 16.65 -10.07 17.31
C ALA A 330 15.47 -9.19 17.66
N LEU A 331 15.76 -7.93 17.92
CA LEU A 331 14.83 -6.81 18.01
C LEU A 331 15.19 -5.82 16.91
N GLU A 332 14.17 -5.24 16.27
CA GLU A 332 14.36 -4.31 15.17
C GLU A 332 13.32 -3.21 15.24
N TYR A 333 13.72 -2.01 14.83
CA TYR A 333 12.86 -0.84 14.75
C TYR A 333 12.99 -0.22 13.37
N HIS A 334 11.84 0.09 12.77
CA HIS A 334 11.74 0.86 11.53
C HIS A 334 11.03 2.18 11.77
N PHE A 335 11.57 3.23 11.19
CA PHE A 335 10.89 4.52 11.07
C PHE A 335 10.82 4.93 9.60
N PHE A 336 9.61 5.00 9.09
CA PHE A 336 9.31 5.52 7.75
C PHE A 336 8.87 6.98 7.89
N ASP A 337 9.58 7.87 7.24
CA ASP A 337 9.28 9.32 7.27
C ASP A 337 8.19 9.67 6.24
N ASP A 338 7.02 9.04 6.39
CA ASP A 338 5.87 9.20 5.48
C ASP A 338 5.39 10.66 5.43
N LYS A 339 5.45 11.36 6.56
CA LYS A 339 4.99 12.74 6.67
C LYS A 339 5.75 13.72 5.76
N HIS A 340 6.98 13.39 5.39
CA HIS A 340 7.80 14.18 4.48
C HIS A 340 7.90 13.57 3.07
N ALA A 341 7.26 12.42 2.81
CA ALA A 341 7.19 11.79 1.50
C ALA A 341 6.01 12.36 0.72
N LYS A 342 6.28 13.23 -0.23
CA LYS A 342 5.25 13.98 -0.96
C LYS A 342 4.26 13.07 -1.68
N MET A 343 2.97 13.31 -1.43
CA MET A 343 1.82 12.65 -2.05
C MET A 343 0.98 13.65 -2.84
N ALA A 344 0.03 13.12 -3.62
CA ALA A 344 -0.99 13.95 -4.28
C ALA A 344 -1.70 14.85 -3.27
N ASN A 345 -1.85 16.14 -3.61
CA ASN A 345 -2.50 17.18 -2.79
C ASN A 345 -1.92 17.30 -1.37
N ASP A 346 -0.63 17.03 -1.21
CA ASP A 346 0.09 17.09 0.07
C ASP A 346 -0.58 16.29 1.21
N ARG A 347 -1.29 15.22 0.85
CA ARG A 347 -2.04 14.37 1.80
C ARG A 347 -1.18 13.83 2.94
N GLN A 348 0.12 13.61 2.73
CA GLN A 348 1.05 13.17 3.79
C GLN A 348 1.09 14.14 4.98
N GLU A 349 0.74 15.41 4.81
CA GLU A 349 0.72 16.39 5.90
C GLU A 349 -0.42 16.14 6.90
N LEU A 350 -1.45 15.39 6.48
CA LEU A 350 -2.57 14.97 7.33
C LEU A 350 -2.21 13.82 8.29
N LEU A 351 -1.06 13.17 8.11
CA LEU A 351 -0.56 12.19 9.08
C LEU A 351 -0.15 12.89 10.38
N SER A 352 -0.39 12.28 11.53
CA SER A 352 0.08 12.77 12.82
C SER A 352 1.60 12.65 12.96
N HIS A 353 2.14 11.53 12.48
CA HIS A 353 3.59 11.21 12.44
C HIS A 353 3.89 10.23 11.30
N GLY A 354 5.16 9.93 11.08
CA GLY A 354 5.59 8.87 10.17
C GLY A 354 5.29 7.48 10.74
N THR A 355 5.41 6.43 9.92
CA THR A 355 5.12 5.06 10.35
C THR A 355 6.23 4.50 11.25
N HIS A 356 5.85 3.90 12.37
CA HIS A 356 6.72 3.19 13.29
C HIS A 356 6.44 1.69 13.23
N GLU A 357 7.49 0.88 13.12
CA GLU A 357 7.40 -0.57 13.26
C GLU A 357 8.37 -1.06 14.34
N PHE A 358 7.86 -1.92 15.22
CA PHE A 358 8.64 -2.62 16.24
C PHE A 358 8.57 -4.10 15.95
N LEU A 359 9.71 -4.73 15.74
CA LEU A 359 9.82 -6.12 15.31
C LEU A 359 10.64 -6.91 16.31
N ALA A 360 10.25 -8.15 16.52
CA ALA A 360 11.00 -9.12 17.31
C ALA A 360 10.93 -10.49 16.64
N GLY A 361 11.99 -11.26 16.77
CA GLY A 361 12.01 -12.60 16.22
C GLY A 361 13.04 -13.49 16.88
N VAL A 362 12.77 -14.79 16.82
CA VAL A 362 13.66 -15.83 17.31
C VAL A 362 13.79 -16.96 16.31
N GLU A 363 14.98 -17.56 16.25
CA GLU A 363 15.27 -18.77 15.48
C GLU A 363 15.92 -19.82 16.36
N TYR A 364 15.51 -21.06 16.20
CA TYR A 364 16.04 -22.20 16.92
C TYR A 364 16.43 -23.32 15.95
N ASP A 365 17.69 -23.71 15.96
CA ASP A 365 18.20 -24.85 15.22
C ASP A 365 17.89 -26.13 16.00
N VAL A 366 16.80 -26.80 15.62
CA VAL A 366 16.37 -28.08 16.23
C VAL A 366 17.47 -29.13 16.10
N ASN A 367 18.11 -29.13 14.93
CA ASN A 367 19.31 -29.93 14.60
C ASN A 367 20.08 -29.24 13.47
N ASP A 368 21.12 -29.85 12.95
CA ASP A 368 21.98 -29.25 11.92
C ASP A 368 21.28 -29.03 10.57
N LYS A 369 20.07 -29.61 10.37
CA LYS A 369 19.30 -29.52 9.14
C LYS A 369 18.04 -28.69 9.26
N LEU A 370 17.41 -28.62 10.45
CA LEU A 370 16.12 -27.99 10.66
C LEU A 370 16.23 -26.78 11.58
N THR A 371 15.85 -25.62 11.07
CA THR A 371 15.64 -24.38 11.83
C THR A 371 14.17 -24.07 11.89
N LEU A 372 13.64 -23.76 13.06
CA LEU A 372 12.31 -23.20 13.27
C LEU A 372 12.44 -21.75 13.70
N SER A 373 11.46 -20.93 13.34
CA SER A 373 11.44 -19.52 13.72
C SER A 373 10.03 -18.98 13.86
N CYS A 374 9.91 -17.95 14.70
CA CYS A 374 8.71 -17.14 14.82
C CYS A 374 9.09 -15.67 15.08
N GLY A 375 8.20 -14.78 14.77
CA GLY A 375 8.36 -13.35 15.01
C GLY A 375 7.06 -12.62 15.12
N GLY A 376 7.14 -11.41 15.64
CA GLY A 376 6.02 -10.49 15.77
C GLY A 376 6.42 -9.08 15.38
N GLN A 377 5.44 -8.32 14.91
CA GLN A 377 5.61 -6.93 14.50
C GLN A 377 4.39 -6.10 14.91
N ARG A 378 4.62 -4.91 15.45
CA ARG A 378 3.60 -3.87 15.62
C ARG A 378 3.88 -2.77 14.61
N THR A 379 2.86 -2.38 13.84
CA THR A 379 2.92 -1.24 12.92
C THR A 379 1.92 -0.17 13.34
N ASP A 380 2.41 1.06 13.51
CA ASP A 380 1.66 2.27 13.81
C ASP A 380 1.87 3.27 12.67
N TYR A 381 0.78 3.62 11.96
CA TYR A 381 0.84 4.43 10.73
C TYR A 381 0.69 5.94 10.95
N GLY A 382 0.43 6.40 12.16
CA GLY A 382 0.19 7.82 12.44
C GLY A 382 -1.02 8.39 11.70
N ILE A 383 -2.06 7.61 11.51
CA ILE A 383 -3.25 7.98 10.73
C ILE A 383 -4.14 8.97 11.50
N SER A 384 -4.82 9.84 10.74
CA SER A 384 -5.88 10.75 11.24
C SER A 384 -7.17 10.53 10.45
N ASP A 385 -8.28 11.06 10.94
CA ASP A 385 -9.58 10.98 10.27
C ASP A 385 -9.53 11.65 8.90
N GLU A 386 -8.83 12.79 8.78
CA GLU A 386 -8.68 13.54 7.53
C GLU A 386 -7.78 12.80 6.51
N TYR A 387 -6.87 11.96 6.99
CA TYR A 387 -6.02 11.14 6.13
C TYR A 387 -6.77 9.98 5.50
N GLN A 388 -7.78 9.42 6.18
CA GLN A 388 -8.52 8.25 5.69
C GLN A 388 -9.39 8.58 4.48
N GLN A 389 -9.39 7.69 3.50
CA GLN A 389 -10.22 7.82 2.29
C GLN A 389 -10.70 6.44 1.86
N ASN A 390 -11.92 6.37 1.31
CA ASN A 390 -12.50 5.10 0.85
C ASN A 390 -11.65 4.37 -0.20
N THR A 391 -10.89 5.11 -1.01
CA THR A 391 -10.00 4.55 -2.03
C THR A 391 -8.63 4.17 -1.50
N SER A 392 -8.28 4.65 -0.31
CA SER A 392 -6.95 4.46 0.27
C SER A 392 -6.97 4.73 1.76
N PHE A 393 -7.04 3.68 2.54
CA PHE A 393 -7.03 3.75 4.01
C PHE A 393 -5.95 2.85 4.60
N ALA A 394 -5.51 3.19 5.79
CA ALA A 394 -4.60 2.38 6.60
C ALA A 394 -5.27 2.00 7.92
N CYS A 395 -4.80 0.93 8.51
CA CYS A 395 -5.20 0.47 9.84
C CYS A 395 -3.95 -0.04 10.54
N ASP A 396 -3.76 0.31 11.78
CA ASP A 396 -2.67 -0.20 12.60
C ASP A 396 -2.77 -1.72 12.76
N SER A 397 -1.63 -2.38 12.91
CA SER A 397 -1.63 -3.83 12.92
C SER A 397 -0.64 -4.46 13.88
N TRP A 398 -0.98 -5.67 14.29
CA TRP A 398 -0.05 -6.66 14.81
C TRP A 398 0.14 -7.75 13.75
N SER A 399 1.39 -8.10 13.45
CA SER A 399 1.70 -9.20 12.55
C SER A 399 2.40 -10.32 13.31
N LEU A 400 2.07 -11.55 12.95
CA LEU A 400 2.69 -12.76 13.50
C LEU A 400 3.20 -13.61 12.34
N GLY A 401 4.45 -14.02 12.44
CA GLY A 401 5.12 -14.87 11.46
C GLY A 401 5.65 -16.14 12.09
N LEU A 402 5.59 -17.24 11.36
CA LEU A 402 6.15 -18.51 11.77
C LEU A 402 6.61 -19.31 10.55
N GLY A 403 7.54 -20.22 10.76
CA GLY A 403 8.01 -21.08 9.70
C GLY A 403 9.32 -21.78 10.03
N GLY A 404 10.01 -22.24 9.00
CA GLY A 404 11.26 -22.91 9.18
C GLY A 404 12.10 -22.98 7.91
N ALA A 405 13.31 -23.45 8.08
CA ALA A 405 14.24 -23.74 7.01
C ALA A 405 14.80 -25.16 7.13
N VAL A 406 14.95 -25.83 6.00
CA VAL A 406 15.53 -27.18 5.92
C VAL A 406 16.75 -27.15 5.01
N LYS A 407 17.91 -27.49 5.54
CA LYS A 407 19.13 -27.73 4.76
C LYS A 407 19.00 -29.12 4.11
N LEU A 408 18.81 -29.18 2.81
CA LEU A 408 18.78 -30.44 2.05
C LEU A 408 20.18 -31.04 1.92
N ASN A 409 21.17 -30.15 1.79
CA ASN A 409 22.60 -30.45 1.81
C ASN A 409 23.38 -29.17 2.16
N ASP A 410 24.70 -29.18 2.08
CA ASP A 410 25.55 -28.03 2.45
C ASP A 410 25.36 -26.82 1.53
N LYS A 411 24.79 -27.01 0.33
CA LYS A 411 24.59 -25.99 -0.66
C LYS A 411 23.15 -25.47 -0.76
N VAL A 412 22.16 -26.29 -0.41
CA VAL A 412 20.73 -26.02 -0.64
C VAL A 412 19.96 -25.93 0.66
N LYS A 413 19.31 -24.80 0.89
CA LYS A 413 18.40 -24.57 2.01
C LYS A 413 17.02 -24.16 1.48
N LEU A 414 15.96 -24.86 1.90
CA LEU A 414 14.57 -24.51 1.65
C LEU A 414 14.03 -23.71 2.84
N ASN A 415 13.28 -22.63 2.53
CA ASN A 415 12.57 -21.82 3.51
C ASN A 415 11.07 -21.92 3.25
N VAL A 416 10.28 -22.05 4.31
CA VAL A 416 8.80 -22.02 4.26
C VAL A 416 8.31 -21.11 5.37
N SER A 417 7.32 -20.30 5.07
CA SER A 417 6.73 -19.34 6.02
C SER A 417 5.23 -19.19 5.86
N TYR A 418 4.63 -18.79 6.94
CA TYR A 418 3.32 -18.18 6.97
C TYR A 418 3.36 -16.96 7.88
N PHE A 419 2.77 -15.85 7.42
CA PHE A 419 2.46 -14.76 8.34
C PHE A 419 1.06 -14.20 8.12
N CYS A 420 0.51 -13.58 9.16
CA CYS A 420 -0.73 -12.85 9.10
C CYS A 420 -0.61 -11.50 9.83
N SER A 421 -1.38 -10.51 9.35
CA SER A 421 -1.53 -9.24 10.04
C SER A 421 -2.96 -9.09 10.55
N LEU A 422 -3.08 -8.82 11.84
CA LEU A 422 -4.31 -8.54 12.56
C LEU A 422 -4.42 -7.01 12.67
N TYR A 423 -5.36 -6.44 11.93
CA TYR A 423 -5.56 -4.99 11.88
C TYR A 423 -6.61 -4.56 12.90
N SER A 424 -6.38 -3.40 13.52
CA SER A 424 -7.42 -2.71 14.29
C SER A 424 -8.34 -1.99 13.32
N ASP A 425 -9.65 -2.13 13.51
CA ASP A 425 -10.61 -1.34 12.73
C ASP A 425 -10.41 0.15 13.01
N TYR A 426 -10.60 0.98 11.98
CA TYR A 426 -10.51 2.43 12.10
C TYR A 426 -11.85 3.05 11.75
N THR A 427 -12.41 3.83 12.67
CA THR A 427 -13.72 4.47 12.51
C THR A 427 -13.56 5.96 12.26
N VAL A 428 -14.21 6.48 11.23
CA VAL A 428 -14.33 7.90 10.93
C VAL A 428 -15.80 8.28 11.01
N GLU A 429 -16.13 9.23 11.89
CA GLU A 429 -17.46 9.80 12.01
C GLU A 429 -17.47 11.24 11.49
N SER A 430 -18.49 11.58 10.73
CA SER A 430 -18.64 12.92 10.15
C SER A 430 -20.04 13.47 10.38
N ALA A 431 -20.14 14.67 10.89
CA ALA A 431 -21.41 15.41 10.98
C ALA A 431 -21.94 15.83 9.60
N SER A 432 -21.08 15.86 8.59
CA SER A 432 -21.42 16.13 7.18
C SER A 432 -20.70 15.14 6.28
N TYR A 433 -21.22 13.91 6.25
CA TYR A 433 -20.59 12.81 5.49
C TYR A 433 -20.44 13.18 4.02
N LEU A 434 -19.20 13.11 3.54
CA LEU A 434 -18.81 13.52 2.17
C LEU A 434 -19.32 14.90 1.77
N GLY A 435 -19.51 15.82 2.72
CA GLY A 435 -20.00 17.17 2.46
C GLY A 435 -21.51 17.30 2.22
N THR A 436 -22.29 16.25 2.48
CA THR A 436 -23.75 16.23 2.24
C THR A 436 -24.58 17.05 3.24
N GLY A 437 -23.99 17.45 4.38
CA GLY A 437 -24.70 18.09 5.48
C GLY A 437 -25.49 17.11 6.36
N VAL A 438 -25.35 15.80 6.14
CA VAL A 438 -25.99 14.73 6.89
C VAL A 438 -24.89 13.87 7.53
N ALA A 439 -25.10 13.47 8.78
CA ALA A 439 -24.13 12.66 9.51
C ALA A 439 -23.98 11.26 8.91
N GLY A 440 -22.77 10.73 8.97
CA GLY A 440 -22.45 9.38 8.50
C GLY A 440 -21.14 8.87 9.10
N LYS A 441 -20.89 7.59 8.92
CA LYS A 441 -19.76 6.89 9.51
C LYS A 441 -19.18 5.85 8.54
N ASP A 442 -17.85 5.77 8.48
CA ASP A 442 -17.12 4.68 7.85
C ASP A 442 -16.32 3.89 8.89
N VAL A 443 -16.37 2.58 8.81
CA VAL A 443 -15.49 1.67 9.53
C VAL A 443 -14.61 0.95 8.51
N TYR A 444 -13.31 1.18 8.60
CA TYR A 444 -12.30 0.57 7.75
C TYR A 444 -11.73 -0.67 8.42
N SER A 445 -11.72 -1.79 7.74
CA SER A 445 -11.13 -3.03 8.24
C SER A 445 -10.26 -3.72 7.19
N ARG A 446 -9.24 -4.47 7.67
CA ARG A 446 -8.30 -5.18 6.79
C ARG A 446 -7.94 -6.54 7.38
N THR A 447 -7.62 -7.47 6.49
CA THR A 447 -6.94 -8.72 6.83
C THR A 447 -5.78 -8.93 5.86
N ASN A 448 -4.71 -9.58 6.30
CA ASN A 448 -3.61 -9.93 5.43
C ASN A 448 -3.04 -11.29 5.83
N HIS A 449 -2.84 -12.15 4.83
CA HIS A 449 -2.21 -13.45 5.00
C HIS A 449 -1.19 -13.64 3.89
N VAL A 450 -0.06 -14.26 4.21
CA VAL A 450 1.00 -14.57 3.25
C VAL A 450 1.53 -15.97 3.52
N ILE A 451 1.65 -16.78 2.47
CA ILE A 451 2.41 -18.02 2.47
C ILE A 451 3.63 -17.82 1.59
N GLY A 452 4.77 -18.25 2.06
CA GLY A 452 6.05 -18.13 1.35
C GLY A 452 6.82 -19.43 1.24
N ILE A 453 7.50 -19.58 0.11
CA ILE A 453 8.49 -20.63 -0.14
C ILE A 453 9.72 -20.02 -0.82
N GLY A 454 10.91 -20.40 -0.38
CA GLY A 454 12.17 -19.93 -0.95
C GLY A 454 13.25 -20.99 -0.95
N ILE A 455 14.17 -20.87 -1.87
CA ILE A 455 15.34 -21.72 -1.99
C ILE A 455 16.60 -20.87 -2.00
N ASP A 456 17.51 -21.14 -1.08
CA ASP A 456 18.84 -20.54 -1.02
C ASP A 456 19.86 -21.56 -1.53
N TYR A 457 20.77 -21.09 -2.36
CA TYR A 457 21.84 -21.90 -2.93
C TYR A 457 23.21 -21.25 -2.67
N LYS A 458 24.17 -22.03 -2.22
CA LYS A 458 25.60 -21.68 -2.02
C LYS A 458 26.47 -22.50 -2.97
N PHE A 459 27.32 -21.81 -3.72
CA PHE A 459 28.22 -22.46 -4.69
C PHE A 459 29.51 -22.94 -4.07
#